data_96a1ab0d7ef443766566947de025e544
#
_entry.id   96a1ab0d7ef443766566947de025e544
#
_cell.length_a   1.000
_cell.length_b   1.000
_cell.length_c   1.000
_cell.angle_alpha   90.00
_cell.angle_beta   90.00
_cell.angle_gamma   90.00
#
_symmetry.space_group_name_H-M   'P 1'
#
loop_
_entity.id
_entity.type
_entity.pdbx_description
1 polymer ?
#
loop_
_entity_poly.entity_id
_entity_poly.type
_entity_poly.pdbx_seq_one_letter_code
_entity_poly.pdbx_strand_id
1 'polypeptide(L)'
;FISYPANVMVMRFSADQPGKQNLTFRYAPNPVSTGQFSADGNNGLVYTASLDNNGMKYAVRIQATVKGGTLNNTDGRITVKEADEVVFYVTADTDYKMNFAPDFTDPKTYVGVNPLETTQQWMKDAVSKGYSNLLDEHYKDYASLFNRVKLELNPTVKTSNLPTAQRLK
;
A
#
# COMPACT_ATOMS: atom_id res chain seq x y z
N PHE A 1 -3.31 5.92 4.27
CA PHE A 1 -2.80 5.17 5.43
C PHE A 1 -2.34 3.77 5.01
N ILE A 2 -1.49 3.15 5.84
CA ILE A 2 -1.08 1.76 5.71
C ILE A 2 -1.56 1.03 6.95
N SER A 3 -2.46 0.07 6.78
CA SER A 3 -3.03 -0.72 7.87
C SER A 3 -2.15 -1.94 8.14
N TYR A 4 -1.53 -2.00 9.32
CA TYR A 4 -0.82 -3.19 9.77
C TYR A 4 -1.77 -4.38 9.99
N PRO A 5 -2.94 -4.25 10.65
CA PRO A 5 -3.84 -5.38 10.86
C PRO A 5 -4.39 -6.00 9.58
N ALA A 6 -4.53 -5.20 8.50
CA ALA A 6 -5.08 -5.66 7.24
C ALA A 6 -4.03 -5.88 6.14
N ASN A 7 -2.74 -5.62 6.40
CA ASN A 7 -1.65 -5.72 5.44
C ASN A 7 -1.95 -5.00 4.10
N VAL A 8 -2.54 -3.81 4.18
CA VAL A 8 -2.98 -3.05 3.00
C VAL A 8 -2.64 -1.57 3.12
N MET A 9 -2.12 -0.99 2.04
CA MET A 9 -2.08 0.46 1.86
C MET A 9 -3.39 0.90 1.21
N VAL A 10 -3.99 1.96 1.76
CA VAL A 10 -5.24 2.53 1.25
C VAL A 10 -5.04 4.00 0.92
N MET A 11 -5.38 4.38 -0.31
CA MET A 11 -5.34 5.75 -0.79
C MET A 11 -6.73 6.15 -1.29
N ARG A 12 -7.31 7.18 -0.68
CA ARG A 12 -8.62 7.72 -1.06
C ARG A 12 -8.46 9.11 -1.66
N PHE A 13 -9.09 9.30 -2.79
CA PHE A 13 -9.18 10.58 -3.51
C PHE A 13 -10.65 10.94 -3.66
N SER A 14 -11.02 12.14 -3.26
CA SER A 14 -12.37 12.68 -3.40
C SER A 14 -12.28 14.14 -3.83
N ALA A 15 -13.33 14.65 -4.47
CA ALA A 15 -13.47 16.05 -4.83
C ALA A 15 -14.71 16.65 -4.15
N ASP A 16 -14.75 17.97 -4.07
CA ASP A 16 -15.89 18.76 -3.60
C ASP A 16 -17.04 18.84 -4.61
N GLN A 17 -16.76 18.44 -5.87
CA GLN A 17 -17.73 18.41 -6.94
C GLN A 17 -17.76 17.03 -7.61
N PRO A 18 -18.94 16.54 -8.03
CA PRO A 18 -19.08 15.28 -8.74
C PRO A 18 -18.28 15.25 -10.05
N GLY A 19 -17.75 14.08 -10.40
CA GLY A 19 -17.08 13.85 -11.67
C GLY A 19 -15.71 14.51 -11.83
N LYS A 20 -15.07 14.98 -10.75
CA LYS A 20 -13.81 15.74 -10.86
C LYS A 20 -12.55 14.90 -10.65
N GLN A 21 -12.67 13.63 -10.23
CA GLN A 21 -11.51 12.75 -10.10
C GLN A 21 -11.13 12.17 -11.49
N ASN A 22 -10.01 12.65 -12.01
CA ASN A 22 -9.38 12.14 -13.24
C ASN A 22 -7.92 11.83 -12.91
N LEU A 23 -7.58 10.55 -12.81
CA LEU A 23 -6.24 10.14 -12.41
C LEU A 23 -5.83 8.79 -13.00
N THR A 24 -4.52 8.58 -13.08
CA THR A 24 -3.94 7.32 -13.50
C THR A 24 -2.98 6.83 -12.43
N PHE A 25 -3.24 5.64 -11.93
CA PHE A 25 -2.34 4.93 -11.04
C PHE A 25 -1.39 4.04 -11.86
N ARG A 26 -0.10 4.12 -11.56
CA ARG A 26 0.93 3.29 -12.17
C ARG A 26 1.87 2.75 -11.08
N TYR A 27 2.15 1.47 -11.12
CA TYR A 27 3.23 0.89 -10.34
C TYR A 27 4.54 0.97 -11.15
N ALA A 28 5.61 1.44 -10.54
CA ALA A 28 6.96 1.43 -11.10
C ALA A 28 7.76 0.30 -10.45
N PRO A 29 8.05 -0.79 -11.19
CA PRO A 29 8.79 -1.92 -10.65
C PRO A 29 10.21 -1.55 -10.24
N ASN A 30 10.77 -2.34 -9.32
CA ASN A 30 12.19 -2.26 -8.98
C ASN A 30 13.05 -2.58 -10.22
N PRO A 31 14.02 -1.73 -10.62
CA PRO A 31 14.83 -1.93 -11.82
C PRO A 31 15.76 -3.16 -11.76
N VAL A 32 16.03 -3.70 -10.56
CA VAL A 32 16.84 -4.92 -10.37
C VAL A 32 15.94 -6.14 -10.14
N SER A 33 14.83 -6.20 -10.84
CA SER A 33 13.90 -7.33 -10.81
C SER A 33 13.36 -7.64 -12.19
N THR A 34 13.17 -8.92 -12.46
CA THR A 34 12.51 -9.42 -13.67
C THR A 34 11.09 -9.86 -13.32
N GLY A 35 10.11 -9.28 -13.98
CA GLY A 35 8.70 -9.57 -13.69
C GLY A 35 7.74 -9.10 -14.77
N GLN A 36 6.45 -9.32 -14.51
CA GLN A 36 5.39 -9.00 -15.46
C GLN A 36 4.11 -8.52 -14.78
N PHE A 37 3.35 -7.71 -15.51
CA PHE A 37 2.00 -7.31 -15.14
C PHE A 37 0.98 -8.31 -15.67
N SER A 38 -0.10 -8.50 -14.91
CA SER A 38 -1.32 -9.13 -15.37
C SER A 38 -2.53 -8.39 -14.80
N ALA A 39 -3.68 -8.52 -15.49
CA ALA A 39 -4.93 -7.97 -15.00
C ALA A 39 -5.41 -8.76 -13.79
N ASP A 40 -6.04 -8.05 -12.83
CA ASP A 40 -6.71 -8.61 -11.67
C ASP A 40 -8.18 -8.19 -11.70
N GLY A 41 -8.97 -8.89 -12.48
CA GLY A 41 -10.32 -8.47 -12.84
C GLY A 41 -10.33 -7.22 -13.73
N ASN A 42 -11.44 -6.48 -13.69
CA ASN A 42 -11.62 -5.27 -14.49
C ASN A 42 -11.10 -4.00 -13.81
N ASN A 43 -10.77 -4.08 -12.52
CA ASN A 43 -10.46 -2.94 -11.67
C ASN A 43 -9.11 -3.06 -10.95
N GLY A 44 -8.30 -4.03 -11.31
CA GLY A 44 -7.04 -4.28 -10.62
C GLY A 44 -5.92 -4.76 -11.53
N LEU A 45 -4.73 -4.73 -10.96
CA LEU A 45 -3.47 -5.19 -11.54
C LEU A 45 -2.74 -6.06 -10.53
N VAL A 46 -1.99 -7.03 -11.01
CA VAL A 46 -0.96 -7.70 -10.21
C VAL A 46 0.37 -7.66 -10.97
N TYR A 47 1.44 -7.34 -10.26
CA TYR A 47 2.80 -7.47 -10.71
C TYR A 47 3.49 -8.57 -9.92
N THR A 48 4.06 -9.54 -10.63
CA THR A 48 4.84 -10.63 -10.05
C THR A 48 6.25 -10.58 -10.60
N ALA A 49 7.23 -10.73 -9.72
CA ALA A 49 8.62 -10.66 -10.12
C ALA A 49 9.52 -11.46 -9.18
N SER A 50 10.78 -11.59 -9.60
CA SER A 50 11.88 -12.03 -8.75
C SER A 50 13.03 -11.03 -8.81
N LEU A 51 13.75 -10.89 -7.70
CA LEU A 51 14.98 -10.10 -7.66
C LEU A 51 16.09 -10.81 -8.42
N ASP A 52 16.83 -10.08 -9.25
CA ASP A 52 17.86 -10.64 -10.13
C ASP A 52 19.09 -11.14 -9.35
N ASN A 53 19.33 -10.60 -8.14
CA ASN A 53 20.52 -10.92 -7.34
C ASN A 53 20.38 -12.19 -6.48
N ASN A 54 19.18 -12.56 -6.05
CA ASN A 54 18.98 -13.68 -5.12
C ASN A 54 17.74 -14.54 -5.43
N GLY A 55 16.97 -14.16 -6.46
CA GLY A 55 15.79 -14.91 -6.89
C GLY A 55 14.57 -14.79 -5.95
N MET A 56 14.62 -13.92 -4.93
CA MET A 56 13.47 -13.70 -4.03
C MET A 56 12.27 -13.25 -4.84
N LYS A 57 11.17 -13.98 -4.70
CA LYS A 57 9.92 -13.66 -5.39
C LYS A 57 9.13 -12.63 -4.62
N TYR A 58 8.41 -11.78 -5.34
CA TYR A 58 7.47 -10.85 -4.74
C TYR A 58 6.25 -10.63 -5.63
N ALA A 59 5.16 -10.22 -5.01
CA ALA A 59 3.95 -9.80 -5.69
C ALA A 59 3.46 -8.46 -5.15
N VAL A 60 3.00 -7.60 -6.06
CA VAL A 60 2.30 -6.35 -5.72
C VAL A 60 0.95 -6.39 -6.42
N ARG A 61 -0.12 -6.28 -5.65
CA ARG A 61 -1.49 -6.28 -6.15
C ARG A 61 -2.14 -4.93 -5.86
N ILE A 62 -2.81 -4.38 -6.85
CA ILE A 62 -3.49 -3.09 -6.77
C ILE A 62 -4.91 -3.28 -7.26
N GLN A 63 -5.89 -2.85 -6.48
CA GLN A 63 -7.28 -2.73 -6.92
C GLN A 63 -7.82 -1.34 -6.64
N ALA A 64 -8.77 -0.90 -7.47
CA ALA A 64 -9.46 0.37 -7.27
C ALA A 64 -10.96 0.14 -7.19
N THR A 65 -11.62 0.93 -6.33
CA THR A 65 -13.07 1.11 -6.33
C THR A 65 -13.37 2.56 -6.65
N VAL A 66 -14.42 2.80 -7.44
CA VAL A 66 -14.85 4.15 -7.82
C VAL A 66 -16.30 4.37 -7.47
N LYS A 67 -16.63 5.61 -7.12
CA LYS A 67 -17.99 6.11 -7.05
C LYS A 67 -18.18 7.10 -8.18
N GLY A 68 -19.17 6.86 -9.04
CA GLY A 68 -19.31 7.62 -10.29
C GLY A 68 -18.19 7.35 -11.29
N GLY A 69 -18.30 7.93 -12.50
CA GLY A 69 -17.29 7.86 -13.52
C GLY A 69 -16.99 6.47 -14.07
N THR A 70 -15.81 6.29 -14.63
CA THR A 70 -15.35 5.04 -15.26
C THR A 70 -13.95 4.67 -14.80
N LEU A 71 -13.67 3.36 -14.79
CA LEU A 71 -12.37 2.78 -14.49
C LEU A 71 -11.96 1.82 -15.60
N ASN A 72 -10.70 1.90 -16.01
CA ASN A 72 -10.09 0.98 -16.97
C ASN A 72 -8.70 0.56 -16.49
N ASN A 73 -8.36 -0.72 -16.64
CA ASN A 73 -7.02 -1.23 -16.40
C ASN A 73 -6.42 -1.79 -17.68
N THR A 74 -5.38 -1.16 -18.18
CA THR A 74 -4.63 -1.57 -19.37
C THR A 74 -3.17 -1.25 -19.20
N ASP A 75 -2.30 -2.10 -19.77
CA ASP A 75 -0.86 -1.85 -19.87
C ASP A 75 -0.18 -1.52 -18.51
N GLY A 76 -0.55 -2.23 -17.46
CA GLY A 76 0.04 -2.00 -16.12
C GLY A 76 -0.40 -0.70 -15.45
N ARG A 77 -1.55 -0.13 -15.85
CA ARG A 77 -2.11 1.12 -15.32
C ARG A 77 -3.58 0.96 -14.98
N ILE A 78 -4.03 1.70 -13.97
CA ILE A 78 -5.44 1.90 -13.67
C ILE A 78 -5.76 3.36 -13.95
N THR A 79 -6.64 3.61 -14.91
CA THR A 79 -7.09 4.96 -15.30
C THR A 79 -8.52 5.17 -14.83
N VAL A 80 -8.76 6.26 -14.13
CA VAL A 80 -10.08 6.69 -13.65
C VAL A 80 -10.44 8.00 -14.32
N LYS A 81 -11.70 8.12 -14.78
CA LYS A 81 -12.24 9.34 -15.40
C LYS A 81 -13.59 9.68 -14.80
N GLU A 82 -13.77 10.98 -14.52
CA GLU A 82 -15.03 11.59 -14.10
C GLU A 82 -15.64 10.93 -12.86
N ALA A 83 -14.82 10.42 -11.93
CA ALA A 83 -15.31 9.84 -10.69
C ALA A 83 -15.55 10.92 -9.61
N ASP A 84 -16.46 10.63 -8.69
CA ASP A 84 -16.69 11.41 -7.48
C ASP A 84 -15.64 11.08 -6.42
N GLU A 85 -15.32 9.79 -6.33
CA GLU A 85 -14.37 9.25 -5.36
C GLU A 85 -13.67 8.03 -5.95
N VAL A 86 -12.41 7.86 -5.58
CA VAL A 86 -11.59 6.70 -5.90
C VAL A 86 -10.89 6.21 -4.65
N VAL A 87 -10.93 4.91 -4.40
CA VAL A 87 -10.13 4.27 -3.36
C VAL A 87 -9.24 3.21 -4.02
N PHE A 88 -7.91 3.37 -3.87
CA PHE A 88 -6.94 2.35 -4.23
C PHE A 88 -6.56 1.55 -3.01
N TYR A 89 -6.49 0.23 -3.19
CA TYR A 89 -5.96 -0.73 -2.24
C TYR A 89 -4.69 -1.34 -2.85
N VAL A 90 -3.63 -1.40 -2.06
CA VAL A 90 -2.35 -2.00 -2.49
C VAL A 90 -1.90 -3.00 -1.44
N THR A 91 -1.67 -4.24 -1.86
CA THR A 91 -1.07 -5.29 -1.04
C THR A 91 0.23 -5.75 -1.67
N ALA A 92 1.23 -6.05 -0.86
CA ALA A 92 2.52 -6.52 -1.34
C ALA A 92 3.11 -7.54 -0.36
N ASP A 93 3.75 -8.55 -0.89
CA ASP A 93 4.43 -9.57 -0.10
C ASP A 93 5.63 -10.15 -0.86
N THR A 94 6.49 -10.86 -0.13
CA THR A 94 7.63 -11.59 -0.66
C THR A 94 7.56 -13.05 -0.21
N ASP A 95 8.29 -13.94 -0.87
CA ASP A 95 8.46 -15.32 -0.39
C ASP A 95 9.53 -15.45 0.70
N TYR A 96 10.04 -14.34 1.24
CA TYR A 96 11.02 -14.39 2.31
C TYR A 96 10.38 -14.87 3.62
N LYS A 97 11.06 -15.85 4.25
CA LYS A 97 10.73 -16.35 5.59
C LYS A 97 11.96 -16.25 6.48
N MET A 98 11.80 -15.53 7.60
CA MET A 98 12.85 -15.50 8.62
C MET A 98 13.12 -16.92 9.17
N ASN A 99 14.39 -17.34 9.14
CA ASN A 99 14.85 -18.59 9.72
C ASN A 99 15.99 -18.29 10.71
N PHE A 100 15.78 -18.57 11.99
CA PHE A 100 16.77 -18.33 13.06
C PHE A 100 17.82 -19.44 13.18
N ALA A 101 17.61 -20.58 12.49
CA ALA A 101 18.54 -21.71 12.44
C ALA A 101 18.70 -22.15 10.96
N PRO A 102 19.28 -21.29 10.09
CA PRO A 102 19.33 -21.55 8.67
C PRO A 102 20.26 -22.71 8.35
N ASP A 103 19.85 -23.55 7.40
CA ASP A 103 20.72 -24.50 6.73
C ASP A 103 21.33 -23.82 5.49
N PHE A 104 22.57 -23.40 5.58
CA PHE A 104 23.27 -22.70 4.50
C PHE A 104 23.61 -23.62 3.31
N THR A 105 23.38 -24.92 3.42
CA THR A 105 23.49 -25.86 2.30
C THR A 105 22.18 -26.01 1.51
N ASP A 106 21.05 -25.60 2.10
CA ASP A 106 19.74 -25.54 1.43
C ASP A 106 19.49 -24.15 0.83
N PRO A 107 19.45 -24.00 -0.50
CA PRO A 107 19.16 -22.72 -1.14
C PRO A 107 17.75 -22.19 -0.84
N LYS A 108 16.88 -23.01 -0.26
CA LYS A 108 15.50 -22.65 0.11
C LYS A 108 15.33 -22.36 1.60
N THR A 109 16.42 -22.26 2.36
CA THR A 109 16.34 -22.08 3.83
C THR A 109 15.53 -20.85 4.26
N TYR A 110 15.41 -19.82 3.40
CA TYR A 110 14.62 -18.61 3.64
C TYR A 110 13.36 -18.50 2.77
N VAL A 111 12.99 -19.54 2.02
CA VAL A 111 11.81 -19.51 1.17
C VAL A 111 10.56 -19.87 1.97
N GLY A 112 9.57 -18.98 1.94
CA GLY A 112 8.28 -19.12 2.61
C GLY A 112 7.13 -19.40 1.63
N VAL A 113 6.00 -18.76 1.90
CA VAL A 113 4.75 -18.92 1.13
C VAL A 113 4.80 -18.17 -0.19
N ASN A 114 3.90 -18.55 -1.11
CA ASN A 114 3.76 -17.88 -2.39
C ASN A 114 3.16 -16.47 -2.20
N PRO A 115 3.88 -15.38 -2.51
CA PRO A 115 3.40 -14.01 -2.29
C PRO A 115 2.17 -13.65 -3.13
N LEU A 116 1.95 -14.34 -4.26
CA LEU A 116 0.78 -14.13 -5.10
C LEU A 116 -0.52 -14.53 -4.39
N GLU A 117 -0.51 -15.65 -3.66
CA GLU A 117 -1.66 -16.13 -2.90
C GLU A 117 -1.93 -15.26 -1.68
N THR A 118 -0.88 -14.89 -0.95
CA THR A 118 -0.97 -14.02 0.23
C THR A 118 -1.58 -12.67 -0.12
N THR A 119 -1.04 -12.01 -1.16
CA THR A 119 -1.53 -10.70 -1.59
C THR A 119 -2.96 -10.76 -2.12
N GLN A 120 -3.37 -11.88 -2.73
CA GLN A 120 -4.75 -12.09 -3.18
C GLN A 120 -5.73 -12.17 -2.01
N GLN A 121 -5.37 -12.93 -0.98
CA GLN A 121 -6.22 -13.06 0.21
C GLN A 121 -6.37 -11.72 0.93
N TRP A 122 -5.26 -11.01 1.19
CA TRP A 122 -5.29 -9.69 1.82
C TRP A 122 -6.10 -8.66 1.03
N MET A 123 -5.98 -8.67 -0.32
CA MET A 123 -6.76 -7.78 -1.18
C MET A 123 -8.25 -8.07 -1.08
N LYS A 124 -8.63 -9.33 -1.15
CA LYS A 124 -10.04 -9.76 -1.03
C LYS A 124 -10.64 -9.31 0.30
N ASP A 125 -9.91 -9.51 1.40
CA ASP A 125 -10.37 -9.13 2.73
C ASP A 125 -10.46 -7.61 2.89
N ALA A 126 -9.46 -6.86 2.38
CA ALA A 126 -9.43 -5.41 2.45
C ALA A 126 -10.58 -4.76 1.64
N VAL A 127 -10.80 -5.21 0.41
CA VAL A 127 -11.89 -4.68 -0.44
C VAL A 127 -13.26 -5.01 0.18
N SER A 128 -13.43 -6.22 0.74
CA SER A 128 -14.65 -6.62 1.43
C SER A 128 -14.95 -5.77 2.67
N LYS A 129 -13.94 -5.38 3.45
CA LYS A 129 -14.08 -4.50 4.61
C LYS A 129 -14.44 -3.07 4.19
N GLY A 130 -13.88 -2.58 3.11
CA GLY A 130 -14.06 -1.22 2.62
C GLY A 130 -13.29 -0.16 3.43
N TYR A 131 -13.23 1.06 2.87
CA TYR A 131 -12.42 2.16 3.37
C TYR A 131 -12.67 2.50 4.85
N SER A 132 -13.93 2.68 5.25
CA SER A 132 -14.26 3.16 6.60
C SER A 132 -13.85 2.17 7.69
N ASN A 133 -14.13 0.88 7.51
CA ASN A 133 -13.77 -0.15 8.49
C ASN A 133 -12.25 -0.32 8.59
N LEU A 134 -11.55 -0.26 7.45
CA LEU A 134 -10.08 -0.31 7.43
C LEU A 134 -9.45 0.89 8.13
N LEU A 135 -10.03 2.09 7.97
CA LEU A 135 -9.57 3.29 8.65
C LEU A 135 -9.77 3.18 10.17
N ASP A 136 -10.92 2.68 10.61
CA ASP A 136 -11.23 2.49 12.02
C ASP A 136 -10.30 1.45 12.67
N GLU A 137 -10.06 0.32 12.01
CA GLU A 137 -9.11 -0.71 12.48
C GLU A 137 -7.68 -0.14 12.57
N HIS A 138 -7.24 0.55 11.53
CA HIS A 138 -5.94 1.21 11.49
C HIS A 138 -5.78 2.22 12.62
N TYR A 139 -6.79 3.07 12.85
CA TYR A 139 -6.75 4.08 13.90
C TYR A 139 -6.67 3.44 15.29
N LYS A 140 -7.47 2.41 15.57
CA LYS A 140 -7.44 1.70 16.85
C LYS A 140 -6.08 1.06 17.13
N ASP A 141 -5.50 0.40 16.13
CA ASP A 141 -4.17 -0.21 16.22
C ASP A 141 -3.09 0.85 16.48
N TYR A 142 -3.02 1.86 15.62
CA TYR A 142 -2.05 2.95 15.71
C TYR A 142 -2.15 3.72 17.03
N ALA A 143 -3.35 4.13 17.43
CA ALA A 143 -3.59 4.92 18.63
C ALA A 143 -3.22 4.14 19.91
N SER A 144 -3.40 2.82 19.90
CA SER A 144 -3.01 1.95 21.02
C SER A 144 -1.51 2.01 21.33
N LEU A 145 -0.68 2.25 20.33
CA LEU A 145 0.77 2.39 20.45
C LEU A 145 1.18 3.86 20.62
N PHE A 146 0.68 4.73 19.74
CA PHE A 146 1.05 6.15 19.69
C PHE A 146 0.74 6.89 21.00
N ASN A 147 -0.41 6.61 21.58
CA ASN A 147 -0.87 7.30 22.82
C ASN A 147 -0.15 6.84 24.09
N ARG A 148 0.77 5.85 24.02
CA ARG A 148 1.54 5.40 25.18
C ARG A 148 2.59 6.41 25.64
N VAL A 149 3.05 7.29 24.74
CA VAL A 149 4.05 8.30 25.04
C VAL A 149 3.55 9.65 24.58
N LYS A 150 3.55 10.64 25.48
CA LYS A 150 3.25 12.03 25.20
C LYS A 150 4.43 12.87 25.67
N LEU A 151 5.04 13.64 24.74
CA LEU A 151 6.07 14.60 25.06
C LEU A 151 5.52 16.01 24.76
N GLU A 152 5.42 16.85 25.80
CA GLU A 152 5.06 18.24 25.69
C GLU A 152 6.28 19.10 26.07
N LEU A 153 6.81 19.83 25.09
CA LEU A 153 7.87 20.81 25.32
C LEU A 153 7.23 22.19 25.40
N ASN A 154 7.17 22.77 26.60
CA ASN A 154 6.68 24.14 26.79
C ASN A 154 7.77 25.11 26.32
N PRO A 155 7.56 25.84 25.20
CA PRO A 155 8.55 26.81 24.76
C PRO A 155 8.62 27.99 25.75
N THR A 156 9.81 28.33 26.19
CA THR A 156 10.08 29.52 27.03
C THR A 156 9.92 30.80 26.24
N VAL A 157 9.91 30.74 24.92
CA VAL A 157 9.75 31.88 23.99
C VAL A 157 8.65 31.59 22.99
N LYS A 158 7.77 32.59 22.71
CA LYS A 158 6.70 32.47 21.69
C LYS A 158 7.30 32.51 20.27
N THR A 159 7.95 31.42 19.87
CA THR A 159 8.45 31.21 18.49
C THR A 159 7.56 30.36 17.63
N SER A 160 6.33 30.02 18.12
CA SER A 160 5.42 29.06 17.51
C SER A 160 4.97 29.43 16.09
N ASN A 161 4.97 30.72 15.75
CA ASN A 161 4.52 31.22 14.44
C ASN A 161 5.65 31.34 13.41
N LEU A 162 6.89 30.99 13.76
CA LEU A 162 8.01 31.06 12.82
C LEU A 162 8.17 29.72 12.11
N PRO A 163 8.39 29.71 10.78
CA PRO A 163 8.81 28.51 10.05
C PRO A 163 10.07 27.89 10.66
N THR A 164 10.21 26.56 10.59
CA THR A 164 11.33 25.84 11.21
C THR A 164 12.70 26.39 10.81
N ALA A 165 12.89 26.77 9.55
CA ALA A 165 14.13 27.37 9.06
C ALA A 165 14.50 28.70 9.73
N GLN A 166 13.53 29.44 10.28
CA GLN A 166 13.74 30.68 11.01
C GLN A 166 13.98 30.46 12.51
N ARG A 167 13.58 29.30 13.03
CA ARG A 167 13.81 28.92 14.44
C ARG A 167 15.21 28.36 14.68
N LEU A 168 15.89 27.90 13.62
CA LEU A 168 17.25 27.34 13.67
C LEU A 168 18.37 28.37 13.51
N LYS A 169 18.02 29.64 13.48
CA LYS A 169 18.97 30.77 13.53
C LYS A 169 19.09 31.27 14.96
#